data_a955df20466e0780943d313a4e458fc8
#
_entry.id   a955df20466e0780943d313a4e458fc8
#
_cell.length_a   1.000
_cell.length_b   1.000
_cell.length_c   1.000
_cell.angle_alpha   90.00
_cell.angle_beta   90.00
_cell.angle_gamma   90.00
#
_symmetry.space_group_name_H-M   'P 1'
#
loop_
_entity.id
_entity.type
_entity.pdbx_description
1 polymer ?
#
loop_
_entity_poly.entity_id
_entity_poly.type
_entity_poly.pdbx_seq_one_letter_code
_entity_poly.pdbx_strand_id
1 'polypeptide(L)'
;DAGTVTEVITAFLIASPQARADIDAGCYGGAALSTSSWWAEAADSGRFYLGNHSWDHAHACLRELAHTPALRGNFNMVTDAVSADQQLRQAGDFIAAELGTNVPRPRLFAYPYGHATDYLVHEYLPKRRAEHGIDAAFTTEPAYVTPTANRFRLPRFVCGDAWRSSEEFGNILDSLLLI
;
A
#
# COMPACT_ATOMS: atom_id res chain seq x y z
N ASP A 1 -28.51 21.23 -3.07
CA ASP A 1 -27.97 20.23 -2.13
C ASP A 1 -26.49 20.07 -2.42
N ALA A 2 -25.64 20.72 -1.60
CA ALA A 2 -24.22 20.44 -1.58
C ALA A 2 -24.09 19.01 -1.00
N GLY A 3 -23.87 18.03 -1.88
CA GLY A 3 -23.65 16.67 -1.47
C GLY A 3 -22.50 16.64 -0.47
N THR A 4 -22.75 16.08 0.69
CA THR A 4 -21.71 15.87 1.72
C THR A 4 -20.66 14.96 1.10
N VAL A 5 -19.49 15.50 0.74
CA VAL A 5 -18.34 14.71 0.34
C VAL A 5 -17.93 13.92 1.58
N THR A 6 -18.20 12.64 1.59
CA THR A 6 -17.70 11.75 2.64
C THR A 6 -16.22 11.52 2.34
N GLU A 7 -15.36 12.17 3.10
CA GLU A 7 -13.93 11.92 3.01
C GLU A 7 -13.62 10.49 3.45
N VAL A 8 -12.94 9.74 2.59
CA VAL A 8 -12.52 8.36 2.85
C VAL A 8 -11.00 8.32 2.93
N ILE A 9 -10.50 7.77 4.02
CA ILE A 9 -9.07 7.53 4.22
C ILE A 9 -8.74 6.13 3.71
N THR A 10 -7.71 5.98 2.88
CA THR A 10 -7.19 4.66 2.51
C THR A 10 -6.06 4.25 3.45
N ALA A 11 -6.26 3.18 4.20
CA ALA A 11 -5.22 2.54 5.00
C ALA A 11 -4.60 1.37 4.21
N PHE A 12 -3.33 1.46 3.87
CA PHE A 12 -2.60 0.39 3.19
C PHE A 12 -1.99 -0.57 4.20
N LEU A 13 -2.37 -1.84 4.14
CA LEU A 13 -2.13 -2.86 5.15
C LEU A 13 -1.03 -3.83 4.76
N ILE A 14 -0.07 -4.07 5.65
CA ILE A 14 0.86 -5.21 5.57
C ILE A 14 0.10 -6.45 6.05
N ALA A 15 0.02 -7.47 5.19
CA ALA A 15 -0.87 -8.62 5.44
C ALA A 15 -0.29 -9.61 6.48
N SER A 16 1.01 -9.95 6.39
CA SER A 16 1.65 -10.96 7.22
C SER A 16 1.59 -10.64 8.74
N PRO A 17 0.95 -11.48 9.57
CA PRO A 17 0.96 -11.29 11.03
C PRO A 17 2.38 -11.32 11.61
N GLN A 18 3.26 -12.17 11.06
CA GLN A 18 4.64 -12.28 11.53
C GLN A 18 5.44 -11.01 11.19
N ALA A 19 5.29 -10.48 9.96
CA ALA A 19 5.94 -9.25 9.57
C ALA A 19 5.49 -8.07 10.45
N ARG A 20 4.19 -7.96 10.74
CA ARG A 20 3.66 -6.93 11.64
C ARG A 20 4.23 -7.04 13.05
N ALA A 21 4.34 -8.26 13.60
CA ALA A 21 4.94 -8.48 14.90
C ALA A 21 6.44 -8.12 14.94
N ASP A 22 7.18 -8.43 13.88
CA ASP A 22 8.60 -8.05 13.74
C ASP A 22 8.78 -6.53 13.63
N ILE A 23 7.89 -5.85 12.91
CA ILE A 23 7.86 -4.39 12.78
C ILE A 23 7.53 -3.75 14.13
N ASP A 24 6.50 -4.22 14.83
CA ASP A 24 6.15 -3.71 16.16
C ASP A 24 7.32 -3.85 17.14
N ALA A 25 7.99 -5.01 17.14
CA ALA A 25 9.16 -5.23 17.99
C ALA A 25 10.36 -4.35 17.62
N GLY A 26 10.65 -4.21 16.32
CA GLY A 26 11.85 -3.54 15.84
C GLY A 26 11.71 -2.03 15.69
N CYS A 27 10.52 -1.52 15.41
CA CYS A 27 10.30 -0.11 15.09
C CYS A 27 9.50 0.64 16.16
N TYR A 28 8.63 -0.05 16.91
CA TYR A 28 7.70 0.56 17.87
C TYR A 28 7.93 0.12 19.31
N GLY A 29 9.09 -0.44 19.61
CA GLY A 29 9.45 -0.84 20.97
C GLY A 29 8.56 -1.93 21.56
N GLY A 30 7.92 -2.75 20.71
CA GLY A 30 6.99 -3.80 21.11
C GLY A 30 5.54 -3.31 21.32
N ALA A 31 5.22 -2.06 21.04
CA ALA A 31 3.85 -1.60 21.01
C ALA A 31 3.10 -2.26 19.84
N ALA A 32 1.93 -2.85 20.15
CA ALA A 32 1.12 -3.60 19.16
C ALA A 32 0.31 -2.66 18.26
N LEU A 33 1.01 -1.82 17.48
CA LEU A 33 0.41 -0.81 16.61
C LEU A 33 -0.02 -1.36 15.24
N SER A 34 0.64 -2.44 14.79
CA SER A 34 0.38 -3.04 13.46
C SER A 34 -0.61 -4.21 13.49
N THR A 35 -1.40 -4.38 14.57
CA THR A 35 -2.38 -5.47 14.69
C THR A 35 -3.52 -5.34 13.69
N SER A 36 -4.21 -6.46 13.38
CA SER A 36 -5.42 -6.46 12.54
C SER A 36 -6.72 -6.22 13.33
N SER A 37 -6.64 -6.03 14.64
CA SER A 37 -7.81 -5.96 15.53
C SER A 37 -8.82 -4.84 15.20
N TRP A 38 -8.38 -3.78 14.53
CA TRP A 38 -9.18 -2.63 14.14
C TRP A 38 -9.73 -2.68 12.71
N TRP A 39 -9.28 -3.65 11.90
CA TRP A 39 -9.57 -3.67 10.46
C TRP A 39 -11.07 -3.78 10.15
N ALA A 40 -11.75 -4.71 10.81
CA ALA A 40 -13.18 -4.92 10.60
C ALA A 40 -13.99 -3.68 10.99
N GLU A 41 -13.71 -3.09 12.16
CA GLU A 41 -14.39 -1.86 12.62
C GLU A 41 -14.13 -0.68 11.67
N ALA A 42 -12.89 -0.51 11.20
CA ALA A 42 -12.56 0.53 10.24
C ALA A 42 -13.31 0.35 8.91
N ALA A 43 -13.37 -0.88 8.38
CA ALA A 43 -14.10 -1.18 7.15
C ALA A 43 -15.61 -0.90 7.31
N ASP A 44 -16.20 -1.31 8.42
CA ASP A 44 -17.63 -1.12 8.72
C ASP A 44 -18.00 0.34 8.94
N SER A 45 -17.05 1.17 9.36
CA SER A 45 -17.28 2.61 9.60
C SER A 45 -17.66 3.41 8.36
N GLY A 46 -17.36 2.89 7.16
CA GLY A 46 -17.50 3.59 5.88
C GLY A 46 -16.56 4.78 5.69
N ARG A 47 -15.65 5.03 6.64
CA ARG A 47 -14.66 6.12 6.60
C ARG A 47 -13.29 5.66 6.11
N PHE A 48 -13.04 4.35 6.12
CA PHE A 48 -11.80 3.77 5.70
C PHE A 48 -12.00 2.83 4.53
N TYR A 49 -11.11 2.96 3.55
CA TYR A 49 -10.89 1.94 2.54
C TYR A 49 -9.59 1.20 2.91
N LEU A 50 -9.64 -0.13 3.01
CA LEU A 50 -8.47 -0.93 3.35
C LEU A 50 -7.78 -1.38 2.07
N GLY A 51 -6.59 -0.85 1.83
CA GLY A 51 -5.74 -1.13 0.68
C GLY A 51 -4.67 -2.19 0.99
N ASN A 52 -4.05 -2.72 -0.04
CA ASN A 52 -2.99 -3.71 0.07
C ASN A 52 -1.60 -3.02 0.08
N HIS A 53 -0.74 -3.36 1.05
CA HIS A 53 0.64 -2.91 1.15
C HIS A 53 1.64 -4.06 1.17
N SER A 54 1.36 -5.10 0.41
CA SER A 54 2.10 -6.34 0.27
C SER A 54 1.96 -7.32 1.45
N TRP A 55 2.58 -8.51 1.28
CA TRP A 55 2.59 -9.53 2.31
C TRP A 55 3.40 -9.10 3.54
N ASP A 56 4.66 -8.73 3.34
CA ASP A 56 5.61 -8.48 4.43
C ASP A 56 6.36 -7.14 4.30
N HIS A 57 6.08 -6.37 3.24
CA HIS A 57 6.73 -5.09 2.94
C HIS A 57 8.22 -5.22 2.60
N ALA A 58 8.78 -6.44 2.56
CA ALA A 58 10.23 -6.67 2.56
C ALA A 58 10.94 -5.81 3.64
N HIS A 59 10.28 -5.66 4.81
CA HIS A 59 10.66 -4.66 5.80
C HIS A 59 12.02 -4.96 6.42
N ALA A 60 12.81 -3.91 6.68
CA ALA A 60 14.16 -4.07 7.23
C ALA A 60 14.22 -4.73 8.62
N CYS A 61 13.11 -4.69 9.38
CA CYS A 61 13.00 -5.30 10.71
C CYS A 61 12.63 -6.80 10.68
N LEU A 62 12.36 -7.40 9.51
CA LEU A 62 11.99 -8.80 9.42
C LEU A 62 13.13 -9.71 9.88
N ARG A 63 12.84 -10.61 10.82
CA ARG A 63 13.82 -11.56 11.35
C ARG A 63 14.30 -12.54 10.29
N GLU A 64 13.43 -12.96 9.39
CA GLU A 64 13.78 -13.85 8.27
C GLU A 64 14.78 -13.22 7.29
N LEU A 65 14.81 -11.89 7.16
CA LEU A 65 15.76 -11.15 6.32
C LEU A 65 17.05 -10.76 7.07
N ALA A 66 17.22 -11.16 8.33
CA ALA A 66 18.39 -10.78 9.13
C ALA A 66 19.73 -11.15 8.48
N HIS A 67 19.76 -12.27 7.76
CA HIS A 67 20.96 -12.79 7.07
C HIS A 67 21.00 -12.47 5.57
N THR A 68 20.07 -11.65 5.06
CA THR A 68 19.95 -11.31 3.63
C THR A 68 19.86 -9.78 3.45
N PRO A 69 20.93 -9.02 3.75
CA PRO A 69 20.88 -7.55 3.76
C PRO A 69 20.39 -6.92 2.46
N ALA A 70 20.66 -7.54 1.31
CA ALA A 70 20.24 -7.04 0.00
C ALA A 70 18.71 -7.04 -0.21
N LEU A 71 17.98 -7.84 0.55
CA LEU A 71 16.52 -7.93 0.48
C LEU A 71 15.82 -7.02 1.50
N ARG A 72 16.54 -6.54 2.52
CA ARG A 72 16.00 -5.70 3.57
C ARG A 72 15.67 -4.30 3.04
N GLY A 73 14.43 -3.87 3.21
CA GLY A 73 13.97 -2.58 2.72
C GLY A 73 13.97 -2.47 1.20
N ASN A 74 13.93 -3.60 0.48
CA ASN A 74 14.07 -3.63 -0.96
C ASN A 74 12.94 -4.41 -1.63
N PHE A 75 11.91 -3.71 -2.06
CA PHE A 75 10.79 -4.31 -2.80
C PHE A 75 11.09 -4.48 -4.30
N ASN A 76 12.24 -3.96 -4.81
CA ASN A 76 12.65 -4.20 -6.20
C ASN A 76 13.01 -5.67 -6.47
N MET A 77 13.06 -6.51 -5.44
CA MET A 77 13.24 -7.96 -5.58
C MET A 77 12.03 -8.67 -6.23
N VAL A 78 10.86 -8.03 -6.29
CA VAL A 78 9.65 -8.61 -6.88
C VAL A 78 9.70 -8.47 -8.40
N THR A 79 10.28 -9.48 -9.07
CA THR A 79 10.58 -9.47 -10.51
C THR A 79 10.01 -10.65 -11.28
N ASP A 80 9.25 -11.53 -10.63
CA ASP A 80 8.64 -12.71 -11.23
C ASP A 80 7.24 -13.01 -10.67
N ALA A 81 6.55 -13.99 -11.27
CA ALA A 81 5.18 -14.31 -10.91
C ALA A 81 5.06 -14.90 -9.49
N VAL A 82 6.06 -15.64 -9.03
CA VAL A 82 6.01 -16.30 -7.71
C VAL A 82 6.12 -15.26 -6.60
N SER A 83 7.13 -14.39 -6.68
CA SER A 83 7.30 -13.30 -5.72
C SER A 83 6.15 -12.29 -5.77
N ALA A 84 5.62 -11.97 -6.96
CA ALA A 84 4.47 -11.09 -7.09
C ALA A 84 3.19 -11.72 -6.51
N ASP A 85 2.92 -13.00 -6.75
CA ASP A 85 1.78 -13.71 -6.16
C ASP A 85 1.87 -13.71 -4.63
N GLN A 86 3.03 -13.97 -4.07
CA GLN A 86 3.24 -13.93 -2.62
C GLN A 86 2.98 -12.53 -2.06
N GLN A 87 3.59 -11.52 -2.65
CA GLN A 87 3.55 -10.17 -2.09
C GLN A 87 2.21 -9.45 -2.34
N LEU A 88 1.51 -9.72 -3.45
CA LEU A 88 0.31 -8.98 -3.82
C LEU A 88 -0.97 -9.81 -3.70
N ARG A 89 -1.05 -10.97 -4.37
CA ARG A 89 -2.28 -11.79 -4.38
C ARG A 89 -2.53 -12.43 -3.02
N GLN A 90 -1.54 -13.11 -2.45
CA GLN A 90 -1.66 -13.72 -1.12
C GLN A 90 -1.99 -12.68 -0.04
N ALA A 91 -1.39 -11.49 -0.12
CA ALA A 91 -1.72 -10.39 0.78
C ALA A 91 -3.18 -9.97 0.66
N GLY A 92 -3.68 -9.82 -0.57
CA GLY A 92 -5.08 -9.48 -0.83
C GLY A 92 -6.05 -10.56 -0.33
N ASP A 93 -5.71 -11.84 -0.53
CA ASP A 93 -6.49 -12.98 -0.03
C ASP A 93 -6.57 -12.97 1.50
N PHE A 94 -5.45 -12.74 2.17
CA PHE A 94 -5.38 -12.66 3.62
C PHE A 94 -6.21 -11.50 4.18
N ILE A 95 -6.05 -10.29 3.62
CA ILE A 95 -6.82 -9.12 4.07
C ILE A 95 -8.32 -9.36 3.91
N ALA A 96 -8.75 -9.90 2.76
CA ALA A 96 -10.15 -10.21 2.53
C ALA A 96 -10.70 -11.25 3.54
N ALA A 97 -9.91 -12.29 3.85
CA ALA A 97 -10.29 -13.31 4.83
C ALA A 97 -10.41 -12.76 6.26
N GLU A 98 -9.50 -11.86 6.67
CA GLU A 98 -9.55 -11.18 7.97
C GLU A 98 -10.79 -10.27 8.13
N LEU A 99 -11.25 -9.69 7.03
CA LEU A 99 -12.44 -8.81 7.01
C LEU A 99 -13.76 -9.59 6.99
N GLY A 100 -13.73 -10.86 6.66
CA GLY A 100 -14.91 -11.74 6.72
C GLY A 100 -15.25 -12.46 5.42
N THR A 101 -16.27 -13.30 5.48
CA THR A 101 -16.75 -14.06 4.32
C THR A 101 -17.39 -13.12 3.28
N ASN A 102 -17.02 -13.33 2.01
CA ASN A 102 -17.49 -12.56 0.86
C ASN A 102 -16.99 -11.11 0.75
N VAL A 103 -16.00 -10.70 1.55
CA VAL A 103 -15.33 -9.42 1.35
C VAL A 103 -14.38 -9.53 0.15
N PRO A 104 -14.48 -8.62 -0.85
CA PRO A 104 -13.57 -8.67 -1.98
C PRO A 104 -12.15 -8.26 -1.57
N ARG A 105 -11.15 -8.75 -2.34
CA ARG A 105 -9.77 -8.30 -2.18
C ARG A 105 -9.65 -6.78 -2.30
N PRO A 106 -8.68 -6.15 -1.61
CA PRO A 106 -8.35 -4.74 -1.81
C PRO A 106 -8.03 -4.42 -3.28
N ARG A 107 -8.66 -3.38 -3.82
CA ARG A 107 -8.47 -2.96 -5.21
C ARG A 107 -7.35 -1.93 -5.41
N LEU A 108 -6.85 -1.36 -4.31
CA LEU A 108 -5.76 -0.39 -4.31
C LEU A 108 -4.51 -1.00 -3.69
N PHE A 109 -3.37 -0.74 -4.31
CA PHE A 109 -2.05 -1.19 -3.85
C PHE A 109 -1.11 -0.01 -3.68
N ALA A 110 -0.35 0.05 -2.59
CA ALA A 110 0.77 0.95 -2.46
C ALA A 110 2.08 0.15 -2.48
N TYR A 111 3.00 0.52 -3.36
CA TYR A 111 4.31 -0.12 -3.40
C TYR A 111 5.10 0.18 -2.12
N PRO A 112 5.61 -0.85 -1.41
CA PRO A 112 6.59 -0.64 -0.35
C PRO A 112 7.76 0.21 -0.85
N TYR A 113 8.13 1.24 -0.10
CA TYR A 113 9.18 2.21 -0.45
C TYR A 113 8.98 2.94 -1.79
N GLY A 114 7.82 2.82 -2.43
CA GLY A 114 7.57 3.32 -3.78
C GLY A 114 8.24 2.49 -4.88
N HIS A 115 8.82 1.33 -4.57
CA HIS A 115 9.57 0.49 -5.50
C HIS A 115 8.63 -0.24 -6.48
N ALA A 116 8.34 0.40 -7.60
CA ALA A 116 7.50 -0.11 -8.68
C ALA A 116 8.38 -0.72 -9.78
N THR A 117 8.61 -2.03 -9.73
CA THR A 117 9.41 -2.72 -10.76
C THR A 117 8.71 -2.71 -12.10
N ASP A 118 9.48 -2.70 -13.19
CA ASP A 118 8.92 -2.79 -14.55
C ASP A 118 8.07 -4.05 -14.74
N TYR A 119 8.47 -5.16 -14.11
CA TYR A 119 7.70 -6.39 -14.13
C TYR A 119 6.31 -6.20 -13.52
N LEU A 120 6.20 -5.60 -12.33
CA LEU A 120 4.91 -5.34 -11.69
C LEU A 120 4.05 -4.38 -12.51
N VAL A 121 4.64 -3.30 -13.00
CA VAL A 121 3.92 -2.21 -13.70
C VAL A 121 3.42 -2.63 -15.09
N HIS A 122 4.23 -3.39 -15.84
CA HIS A 122 3.96 -3.66 -17.26
C HIS A 122 3.55 -5.11 -17.56
N GLU A 123 3.84 -6.04 -16.64
CA GLU A 123 3.57 -7.46 -16.85
C GLU A 123 2.51 -7.98 -15.87
N TYR A 124 2.82 -8.03 -14.58
CA TYR A 124 1.99 -8.69 -13.59
C TYR A 124 0.64 -8.00 -13.37
N LEU A 125 0.64 -6.72 -12.98
CA LEU A 125 -0.60 -6.00 -12.64
C LEU A 125 -1.56 -5.87 -13.83
N PRO A 126 -1.12 -5.50 -15.06
CA PRO A 126 -2.05 -5.39 -16.18
C PRO A 126 -2.56 -6.74 -16.68
N LYS A 127 -1.71 -7.79 -16.67
CA LYS A 127 -2.05 -9.06 -17.30
C LYS A 127 -2.79 -10.04 -16.38
N ARG A 128 -2.64 -9.90 -15.06
CA ARG A 128 -3.21 -10.82 -14.06
C ARG A 128 -4.27 -10.18 -13.15
N ARG A 129 -4.89 -9.11 -13.60
CA ARG A 129 -5.87 -8.36 -12.80
C ARG A 129 -7.00 -9.22 -12.23
N ALA A 130 -7.50 -10.20 -12.98
CA ALA A 130 -8.52 -11.13 -12.51
C ALA A 130 -8.05 -12.01 -11.33
N GLU A 131 -6.74 -12.25 -11.22
CA GLU A 131 -6.15 -13.10 -10.18
C GLU A 131 -5.89 -12.33 -8.88
N HIS A 132 -5.39 -11.10 -8.94
CA HIS A 132 -5.02 -10.31 -7.75
C HIS A 132 -6.04 -9.24 -7.35
N GLY A 133 -6.95 -8.83 -8.26
CA GLY A 133 -8.02 -7.87 -7.98
C GLY A 133 -7.61 -6.40 -7.90
N ILE A 134 -6.33 -6.05 -8.08
CA ILE A 134 -5.83 -4.68 -7.95
C ILE A 134 -6.18 -3.86 -9.19
N ASP A 135 -6.78 -2.69 -8.99
CA ASP A 135 -7.18 -1.76 -10.06
C ASP A 135 -6.22 -0.59 -10.24
N ALA A 136 -5.56 -0.17 -9.17
CA ALA A 136 -4.60 0.93 -9.20
C ALA A 136 -3.47 0.72 -8.19
N ALA A 137 -2.26 1.21 -8.51
CA ALA A 137 -1.10 1.10 -7.65
C ALA A 137 -0.34 2.43 -7.55
N PHE A 138 0.11 2.77 -6.32
CA PHE A 138 0.67 4.05 -5.96
C PHE A 138 2.16 3.94 -5.61
N THR A 139 2.95 4.83 -6.20
CA THR A 139 4.37 5.03 -5.85
C THR A 139 4.51 6.12 -4.78
N THR A 140 5.74 6.58 -4.55
CA THR A 140 6.07 7.75 -3.71
C THR A 140 6.61 8.91 -4.56
N GLU A 141 6.50 8.84 -5.88
CA GLU A 141 6.90 9.92 -6.78
C GLU A 141 6.01 11.15 -6.55
N PRO A 142 6.56 12.32 -6.19
CA PRO A 142 5.79 13.50 -5.86
C PRO A 142 5.30 14.23 -7.12
N ALA A 143 4.16 13.82 -7.65
CA ALA A 143 3.55 14.43 -8.82
C ALA A 143 2.01 14.33 -8.76
N TYR A 144 1.33 15.12 -9.59
CA TYR A 144 -0.11 15.05 -9.77
C TYR A 144 -0.49 13.91 -10.71
N VAL A 145 -1.62 13.26 -10.43
CA VAL A 145 -2.19 12.27 -11.33
C VAL A 145 -2.79 12.98 -12.55
N THR A 146 -2.36 12.58 -13.73
CA THR A 146 -2.89 13.08 -15.00
C THR A 146 -3.86 12.08 -15.64
N PRO A 147 -4.74 12.48 -16.58
CA PRO A 147 -5.63 11.54 -17.28
C PRO A 147 -4.91 10.43 -18.05
N THR A 148 -3.64 10.63 -18.39
CA THR A 148 -2.80 9.67 -19.13
C THR A 148 -1.86 8.87 -18.23
N ALA A 149 -1.91 9.09 -16.91
CA ALA A 149 -1.05 8.38 -15.96
C ALA A 149 -1.30 6.86 -16.01
N ASN A 150 -0.22 6.08 -15.94
CA ASN A 150 -0.34 4.64 -15.82
C ASN A 150 -0.97 4.30 -14.46
N ARG A 151 -2.16 3.68 -14.48
CA ARG A 151 -2.91 3.30 -13.27
C ARG A 151 -2.14 2.39 -12.30
N PHE A 152 -1.13 1.69 -12.78
CA PHE A 152 -0.28 0.84 -11.96
C PHE A 152 1.04 1.52 -11.54
N ARG A 153 1.17 2.83 -11.79
CA ARG A 153 2.28 3.68 -11.33
C ARG A 153 1.79 5.11 -11.05
N LEU A 154 0.75 5.21 -10.21
CA LEU A 154 0.22 6.53 -9.86
C LEU A 154 1.16 7.24 -8.88
N PRO A 155 1.47 8.50 -9.11
CA PRO A 155 2.27 9.30 -8.21
C PRO A 155 1.50 9.62 -6.92
N ARG A 156 2.24 9.96 -5.85
CA ARG A 156 1.68 10.32 -4.54
C ARG A 156 2.64 11.24 -3.80
N PHE A 157 2.13 12.35 -3.30
CA PHE A 157 2.86 13.20 -2.36
C PHE A 157 2.90 12.56 -0.97
N VAL A 158 4.09 12.39 -0.39
CA VAL A 158 4.30 11.72 0.90
C VAL A 158 4.69 12.75 1.95
N CYS A 159 4.00 12.73 3.10
CA CYS A 159 4.35 13.54 4.26
C CYS A 159 5.75 13.16 4.78
N GLY A 160 6.55 14.15 5.12
CA GLY A 160 7.93 13.97 5.58
C GLY A 160 8.96 13.94 4.45
N ASP A 161 8.51 13.72 3.21
CA ASP A 161 9.36 13.72 2.00
C ASP A 161 8.98 14.88 1.07
N ALA A 162 7.78 14.85 0.51
CA ALA A 162 7.27 15.86 -0.42
C ALA A 162 6.75 17.12 0.29
N TRP A 163 6.36 17.04 1.54
CA TRP A 163 5.91 18.16 2.38
C TRP A 163 6.09 17.84 3.86
N ARG A 164 6.36 18.86 4.69
CA ARG A 164 6.63 18.74 6.13
C ARG A 164 5.86 19.73 6.99
N SER A 165 5.10 20.64 6.36
CA SER A 165 4.27 21.61 7.04
C SER A 165 2.91 21.75 6.38
N SER A 166 1.93 22.30 7.09
CA SER A 166 0.61 22.63 6.53
C SER A 166 0.69 23.64 5.39
N GLU A 167 1.66 24.56 5.44
CA GLU A 167 1.90 25.55 4.39
C GLU A 167 2.40 24.86 3.10
N GLU A 168 3.40 23.98 3.20
CA GLU A 168 3.89 23.21 2.05
C GLU A 168 2.81 22.33 1.45
N PHE A 169 1.97 21.70 2.29
CA PHE A 169 0.82 20.93 1.82
C PHE A 169 -0.22 21.82 1.13
N GLY A 170 -0.51 23.02 1.68
CA GLY A 170 -1.37 24.01 1.07
C GLY A 170 -0.89 24.41 -0.34
N ASN A 171 0.42 24.67 -0.49
CA ASN A 171 1.02 25.00 -1.77
C ASN A 171 0.85 23.89 -2.84
N ILE A 172 0.88 22.61 -2.42
CA ILE A 172 0.58 21.49 -3.31
C ILE A 172 -0.88 21.54 -3.77
N LEU A 173 -1.82 21.78 -2.85
CA LEU A 173 -3.24 21.87 -3.19
C LEU A 173 -3.56 23.06 -4.08
N ASP A 174 -2.97 24.22 -3.81
CA ASP A 174 -3.18 25.44 -4.61
C ASP A 174 -2.64 25.26 -6.04
N SER A 175 -1.54 24.54 -6.20
CA SER A 175 -0.98 24.26 -7.54
C SER A 175 -1.88 23.35 -8.39
N LEU A 176 -2.76 22.54 -7.77
CA LEU A 176 -3.80 21.77 -8.48
C LEU A 176 -4.82 22.65 -9.18
N LEU A 177 -5.10 23.85 -8.64
CA LEU A 177 -6.08 24.78 -9.21
C LEU A 177 -5.56 25.53 -10.45
N LEU A 178 -4.28 25.36 -10.76
CA LEU A 178 -3.59 26.02 -11.89
C LEU A 178 -3.38 25.09 -13.10
N ILE A 179 -3.76 23.80 -12.99
CA ILE A 179 -3.65 22.78 -14.03
C ILE A 179 -5.03 22.51 -14.63
#